data_9e86f9aa2995335483c929b086e5f668
#
_entry.id   9e86f9aa2995335483c929b086e5f668
#
_cell.length_a   1.000
_cell.length_b   1.000
_cell.length_c   1.000
_cell.angle_alpha   90.00
_cell.angle_beta   90.00
_cell.angle_gamma   90.00
#
_symmetry.space_group_name_H-M   'P 1'
#
loop_
_entity.id
_entity.type
_entity.pdbx_description
1 polymer ?
#
loop_
_entity_poly.entity_id
_entity_poly.type
_entity_poly.pdbx_seq_one_letter_code
_entity_poly.pdbx_strand_id
1 'polypeptide(L)'
;MTNTEHNLWLILAQAISGQETSLADFDDDEILEQANLHGIPQLLNSQVQAGTLSGVGDGLIEQLKSESFRSAAFDMTLNAATCKTLDLLAENEIPVLLLKGTPVAHLYYPATYLRTRCDTDIYIREHD
;
A
#
# COMPACT_ATOMS: atom_id res chain seq x y z
N MET A 1 -16.31 -9.72 -9.65
CA MET A 1 -15.20 -10.36 -8.91
C MET A 1 -15.07 -11.81 -9.35
N THR A 2 -13.89 -12.23 -9.79
CA THR A 2 -13.62 -13.62 -10.15
C THR A 2 -13.48 -14.48 -8.89
N ASN A 3 -13.56 -15.80 -9.02
CA ASN A 3 -13.36 -16.70 -7.87
C ASN A 3 -11.92 -16.58 -7.31
N THR A 4 -10.94 -16.46 -8.19
CA THR A 4 -9.54 -16.25 -7.82
C THR A 4 -9.33 -14.93 -7.08
N GLU A 5 -9.91 -13.85 -7.57
CA GLU A 5 -9.87 -12.53 -6.93
C GLU A 5 -10.45 -12.58 -5.51
N HIS A 6 -11.61 -13.19 -5.34
CA HIS A 6 -12.24 -13.34 -4.03
C HIS A 6 -11.36 -14.15 -3.06
N ASN A 7 -10.77 -15.24 -3.53
CA ASN A 7 -9.90 -16.09 -2.73
C ASN A 7 -8.58 -15.38 -2.36
N LEU A 8 -7.99 -14.60 -3.27
CA LEU A 8 -6.78 -13.82 -3.00
C LEU A 8 -7.01 -12.81 -1.87
N TRP A 9 -8.14 -12.09 -1.89
CA TRP A 9 -8.49 -11.14 -0.83
C TRP A 9 -8.67 -11.83 0.53
N LEU A 10 -9.30 -12.99 0.56
CA LEU A 10 -9.51 -13.76 1.79
C LEU A 10 -8.16 -14.22 2.37
N ILE A 11 -7.28 -14.76 1.53
CA ILE A 11 -5.95 -15.24 1.92
C ILE A 11 -5.11 -14.07 2.45
N LEU A 12 -5.12 -12.93 1.75
CA LEU A 12 -4.41 -11.74 2.19
C LEU A 12 -4.92 -11.21 3.54
N ALA A 13 -6.24 -11.17 3.73
CA ALA A 13 -6.84 -10.76 4.99
C ALA A 13 -6.43 -11.67 6.16
N GLN A 14 -6.39 -12.98 5.92
CA GLN A 14 -5.91 -13.96 6.90
C GLN A 14 -4.42 -13.75 7.23
N ALA A 15 -3.57 -13.55 6.21
CA ALA A 15 -2.15 -13.28 6.41
C ALA A 15 -1.91 -11.99 7.21
N ILE A 16 -2.62 -10.91 6.90
CA ILE A 16 -2.55 -9.63 7.63
C ILE A 16 -2.99 -9.80 9.10
N SER A 17 -3.95 -10.68 9.37
CA SER A 17 -4.37 -10.99 10.75
C SER A 17 -3.41 -11.91 11.51
N GLY A 18 -2.28 -12.28 10.91
CA GLY A 18 -1.24 -13.11 11.52
C GLY A 18 -1.45 -14.61 11.34
N GLN A 19 -2.38 -15.03 10.50
CA GLN A 19 -2.56 -16.44 10.17
C GLN A 19 -1.62 -16.85 9.04
N GLU A 20 -0.94 -17.98 9.20
CA GLU A 20 -0.13 -18.54 8.12
C GLU A 20 -1.05 -19.08 7.03
N THR A 21 -0.85 -18.59 5.80
CA THR A 21 -1.62 -18.96 4.62
C THR A 21 -0.72 -19.27 3.43
N SER A 22 -1.26 -19.86 2.37
CA SER A 22 -0.51 -20.25 1.18
C SER A 22 -1.23 -19.86 -0.10
N LEU A 23 -0.45 -19.43 -1.09
CA LEU A 23 -0.88 -19.16 -2.46
C LEU A 23 -0.46 -20.28 -3.45
N ALA A 24 -0.01 -21.44 -2.95
CA ALA A 24 0.53 -22.53 -3.79
C ALA A 24 -0.46 -23.07 -4.84
N ASP A 25 -1.76 -22.87 -4.64
CA ASP A 25 -2.81 -23.32 -5.57
C ASP A 25 -3.14 -22.30 -6.67
N PHE A 26 -2.44 -21.16 -6.68
CA PHE A 26 -2.64 -20.08 -7.65
C PHE A 26 -1.44 -19.94 -8.57
N ASP A 27 -1.69 -19.51 -9.79
CA ASP A 27 -0.64 -19.17 -10.76
C ASP A 27 0.02 -17.83 -10.39
N ASP A 28 1.35 -17.79 -10.44
CA ASP A 28 2.13 -16.60 -10.07
C ASP A 28 1.82 -15.38 -10.97
N ASP A 29 1.59 -15.60 -12.26
CA ASP A 29 1.24 -14.52 -13.19
C ASP A 29 -0.14 -13.95 -12.86
N GLU A 30 -1.10 -14.81 -12.50
CA GLU A 30 -2.43 -14.38 -12.08
C GLU A 30 -2.39 -13.61 -10.76
N ILE A 31 -1.58 -14.06 -9.78
CA ILE A 31 -1.37 -13.33 -8.52
C ILE A 31 -0.81 -11.94 -8.81
N LEU A 32 0.21 -11.83 -9.66
CA LEU A 32 0.83 -10.55 -10.00
C LEU A 32 -0.14 -9.61 -10.71
N GLU A 33 -0.91 -10.12 -11.67
CA GLU A 33 -1.92 -9.33 -12.39
C GLU A 33 -2.95 -8.75 -11.41
N GLN A 34 -3.50 -9.58 -10.54
CA GLN A 34 -4.48 -9.14 -9.54
C GLN A 34 -3.87 -8.17 -8.53
N ALA A 35 -2.64 -8.43 -8.08
CA ALA A 35 -1.94 -7.54 -7.17
C ALA A 35 -1.73 -6.14 -7.78
N ASN A 36 -1.33 -6.07 -9.05
CA ASN A 36 -1.14 -4.81 -9.76
C ASN A 36 -2.47 -4.08 -10.00
N LEU A 37 -3.51 -4.81 -10.40
CA LEU A 37 -4.84 -4.24 -10.63
C LEU A 37 -5.39 -3.56 -9.37
N HIS A 38 -5.16 -4.15 -8.21
CA HIS A 38 -5.65 -3.65 -6.92
C HIS A 38 -4.63 -2.79 -6.15
N GLY A 39 -3.42 -2.59 -6.70
CA GLY A 39 -2.38 -1.76 -6.08
C GLY A 39 -1.85 -2.31 -4.76
N ILE A 40 -1.71 -3.64 -4.64
CA ILE A 40 -1.29 -4.33 -3.42
C ILE A 40 0.02 -5.15 -3.51
N PRO A 41 0.89 -4.99 -4.52
CA PRO A 41 2.11 -5.80 -4.58
C PRO A 41 2.99 -5.64 -3.35
N GLN A 42 3.14 -4.41 -2.84
CA GLN A 42 3.93 -4.10 -1.65
C GLN A 42 3.33 -4.72 -0.38
N LEU A 43 2.00 -4.82 -0.30
CA LEU A 43 1.32 -5.45 0.82
C LEU A 43 1.51 -6.97 0.80
N LEU A 44 1.40 -7.61 -0.37
CA LEU A 44 1.73 -9.03 -0.55
C LEU A 44 3.20 -9.30 -0.21
N ASN A 45 4.12 -8.47 -0.70
CA ASN A 45 5.53 -8.60 -0.36
C ASN A 45 5.77 -8.53 1.15
N SER A 46 5.11 -7.62 1.86
CA SER A 46 5.25 -7.51 3.31
C SER A 46 4.82 -8.78 4.05
N GLN A 47 3.78 -9.45 3.58
CA GLN A 47 3.29 -10.71 4.17
C GLN A 47 4.21 -11.90 3.84
N VAL A 48 4.79 -11.92 2.63
CA VAL A 48 5.81 -12.92 2.26
C VAL A 48 7.05 -12.75 3.13
N GLN A 49 7.54 -11.53 3.33
CA GLN A 49 8.70 -11.24 4.17
C GLN A 49 8.45 -11.52 5.67
N ALA A 50 7.22 -11.33 6.13
CA ALA A 50 6.80 -11.66 7.49
C ALA A 50 6.64 -13.17 7.73
N GLY A 51 6.62 -13.99 6.66
CA GLY A 51 6.41 -15.43 6.75
C GLY A 51 4.96 -15.86 6.94
N THR A 52 4.01 -14.94 6.90
CA THR A 52 2.57 -15.24 7.01
C THR A 52 1.96 -15.70 5.69
N LEU A 53 2.62 -15.41 4.57
CA LEU A 53 2.20 -15.80 3.24
C LEU A 53 3.30 -16.62 2.55
N SER A 54 2.98 -17.84 2.13
CA SER A 54 3.89 -18.78 1.47
C SER A 54 3.33 -19.27 0.13
N GLY A 55 4.06 -20.18 -0.52
CA GLY A 55 3.62 -20.79 -1.78
C GLY A 55 3.75 -19.87 -2.99
N VAL A 56 4.65 -18.91 -2.94
CA VAL A 56 4.94 -17.92 -3.99
C VAL A 56 6.27 -18.30 -4.65
N GLY A 57 6.32 -18.32 -5.97
CA GLY A 57 7.55 -18.62 -6.71
C GLY A 57 8.62 -17.53 -6.58
N ASP A 58 9.89 -17.92 -6.72
CA ASP A 58 11.04 -16.99 -6.58
C ASP A 58 10.96 -15.82 -7.57
N GLY A 59 10.49 -16.06 -8.79
CA GLY A 59 10.30 -15.01 -9.80
C GLY A 59 9.27 -13.97 -9.38
N LEU A 60 8.16 -14.41 -8.81
CA LEU A 60 7.12 -13.50 -8.28
C LEU A 60 7.63 -12.75 -7.06
N ILE A 61 8.36 -13.41 -6.15
CA ILE A 61 8.98 -12.74 -4.99
C ILE A 61 9.86 -11.57 -5.42
N GLU A 62 10.73 -11.76 -6.43
CA GLU A 62 11.59 -10.69 -6.95
C GLU A 62 10.80 -9.55 -7.58
N GLN A 63 9.71 -9.85 -8.28
CA GLN A 63 8.82 -8.83 -8.84
C GLN A 63 8.09 -8.04 -7.75
N LEU A 64 7.56 -8.72 -6.74
CA LEU A 64 6.91 -8.07 -5.58
C LEU A 64 7.88 -7.18 -4.81
N LYS A 65 9.14 -7.61 -4.62
CA LYS A 65 10.19 -6.78 -4.01
C LYS A 65 10.49 -5.53 -4.83
N SER A 66 10.59 -5.66 -6.14
CA SER A 66 10.83 -4.54 -7.06
C SER A 66 9.69 -3.52 -7.00
N GLU A 67 8.44 -3.97 -7.05
CA GLU A 67 7.27 -3.10 -6.92
C GLU A 67 7.19 -2.44 -5.54
N SER A 68 7.50 -3.18 -4.49
CA SER A 68 7.55 -2.65 -3.12
C SER A 68 8.61 -1.55 -2.96
N PHE A 69 9.80 -1.76 -3.52
CA PHE A 69 10.86 -0.74 -3.53
C PHE A 69 10.44 0.52 -4.29
N ARG A 70 9.82 0.35 -5.45
CA ARG A 70 9.31 1.46 -6.27
C ARG A 70 8.22 2.25 -5.52
N SER A 71 7.29 1.55 -4.87
CA SER A 71 6.25 2.15 -4.03
C SER A 71 6.85 2.93 -2.87
N ALA A 72 7.85 2.39 -2.19
CA ALA A 72 8.52 3.07 -1.08
C ALA A 72 9.25 4.34 -1.55
N ALA A 73 9.96 4.30 -2.68
CA ALA A 73 10.64 5.46 -3.24
C ALA A 73 9.66 6.58 -3.62
N PHE A 74 8.55 6.22 -4.27
CA PHE A 74 7.50 7.18 -4.61
C PHE A 74 6.84 7.77 -3.37
N ASP A 75 6.53 6.94 -2.38
CA ASP A 75 5.93 7.35 -1.11
C ASP A 75 6.82 8.32 -0.33
N MET A 76 8.13 8.10 -0.31
CA MET A 76 9.09 9.04 0.29
C MET A 76 9.03 10.40 -0.39
N THR A 77 8.96 10.45 -1.72
CA THR A 77 8.85 11.69 -2.49
C THR A 77 7.54 12.41 -2.20
N LEU A 78 6.44 11.67 -2.19
CA LEU A 78 5.11 12.22 -1.89
C LEU A 78 5.03 12.75 -0.45
N ASN A 79 5.56 12.02 0.52
CA ASN A 79 5.60 12.44 1.91
C ASN A 79 6.45 13.70 2.10
N ALA A 80 7.61 13.78 1.46
CA ALA A 80 8.47 14.97 1.52
C ALA A 80 7.76 16.22 0.96
N ALA A 81 7.08 16.08 -0.18
CA ALA A 81 6.29 17.16 -0.77
C ALA A 81 5.10 17.56 0.12
N THR A 82 4.42 16.58 0.70
CA THR A 82 3.30 16.80 1.64
C THR A 82 3.77 17.55 2.87
N CYS A 83 4.84 17.12 3.52
CA CYS A 83 5.40 17.80 4.70
C CYS A 83 5.79 19.24 4.39
N LYS A 84 6.50 19.46 3.28
CA LYS A 84 6.89 20.81 2.85
C LYS A 84 5.67 21.73 2.64
N THR A 85 4.61 21.20 2.05
CA THR A 85 3.35 21.95 1.85
C THR A 85 2.68 22.27 3.18
N LEU A 86 2.59 21.29 4.08
CA LEU A 86 2.01 21.48 5.41
C LEU A 86 2.79 22.49 6.25
N ASP A 87 4.12 22.45 6.19
CA ASP A 87 4.98 23.42 6.87
C ASP A 87 4.73 24.85 6.36
N LEU A 88 4.65 25.02 5.04
CA LEU A 88 4.35 26.30 4.41
C LEU A 88 2.98 26.85 4.83
N LEU A 89 1.96 26.00 4.88
CA LEU A 89 0.62 26.38 5.34
C LEU A 89 0.63 26.76 6.83
N ALA A 90 1.36 26.00 7.64
CA ALA A 90 1.51 26.29 9.07
C ALA A 90 2.25 27.62 9.33
N GLU A 91 3.31 27.92 8.57
CA GLU A 91 4.04 29.19 8.65
C GLU A 91 3.16 30.40 8.32
N ASN A 92 2.13 30.20 7.51
CA ASN A 92 1.14 31.22 7.15
C ASN A 92 -0.13 31.16 8.00
N GLU A 93 -0.12 30.38 9.08
CA GLU A 93 -1.25 30.21 10.00
C GLU A 93 -2.54 29.73 9.31
N ILE A 94 -2.40 28.95 8.22
CA ILE A 94 -3.52 28.37 7.46
C ILE A 94 -3.84 26.99 8.00
N PRO A 95 -4.97 26.80 8.69
CA PRO A 95 -5.39 25.48 9.16
C PRO A 95 -5.75 24.58 7.98
N VAL A 96 -5.33 23.31 8.04
CA VAL A 96 -5.55 22.34 6.99
C VAL A 96 -6.04 21.01 7.56
N LEU A 97 -6.92 20.32 6.83
CA LEU A 97 -7.34 18.97 7.13
C LEU A 97 -6.87 18.04 6.00
N LEU A 98 -6.15 16.99 6.36
CA LEU A 98 -5.79 15.91 5.44
C LEU A 98 -6.99 14.99 5.23
N LEU A 99 -7.23 14.62 3.97
CA LEU A 99 -8.37 13.78 3.58
C LEU A 99 -7.90 12.49 2.89
N LYS A 100 -8.80 11.49 2.89
CA LYS A 100 -8.70 10.24 2.12
C LYS A 100 -7.45 9.40 2.42
N GLY A 101 -6.65 9.10 1.37
CA GLY A 101 -5.58 8.11 1.42
C GLY A 101 -4.42 8.43 2.34
N THR A 102 -4.02 9.70 2.43
CA THR A 102 -2.87 10.10 3.24
C THR A 102 -3.08 9.86 4.74
N PRO A 103 -4.15 10.35 5.39
CA PRO A 103 -4.37 10.03 6.80
C PRO A 103 -4.58 8.53 7.04
N VAL A 104 -5.24 7.82 6.13
CA VAL A 104 -5.41 6.36 6.25
C VAL A 104 -4.07 5.64 6.23
N ALA A 105 -3.14 6.01 5.33
CA ALA A 105 -1.83 5.41 5.26
C ALA A 105 -1.01 5.63 6.55
N HIS A 106 -1.09 6.81 7.14
CA HIS A 106 -0.36 7.15 8.37
C HIS A 106 -0.97 6.55 9.64
N LEU A 107 -2.29 6.41 9.70
CA LEU A 107 -2.99 5.98 10.91
C LEU A 107 -3.17 4.46 11.02
N TYR A 108 -3.32 3.77 9.89
CA TYR A 108 -3.75 2.37 9.88
C TYR A 108 -2.75 1.39 9.28
N TYR A 109 -1.71 1.85 8.60
CA TYR A 109 -0.68 0.98 8.01
C TYR A 109 0.63 1.05 8.80
N PRO A 110 1.34 -0.07 8.96
CA PRO A 110 2.65 -0.09 9.62
C PRO A 110 3.69 0.79 8.94
N ALA A 111 3.59 0.93 7.61
CA ALA A 111 4.39 1.83 6.80
C ALA A 111 3.51 2.43 5.70
N THR A 112 3.68 3.70 5.41
CA THR A 112 2.78 4.44 4.50
C THR A 112 2.82 3.94 3.06
N TYR A 113 3.97 3.44 2.60
CA TYR A 113 4.11 2.88 1.26
C TYR A 113 3.31 1.59 1.02
N LEU A 114 2.86 0.91 2.07
CA LEU A 114 2.02 -0.29 1.96
C LEU A 114 0.63 0.02 1.42
N ARG A 115 0.18 1.26 1.52
CA ARG A 115 -1.03 1.75 0.88
C ARG A 115 -0.67 2.54 -0.38
N THR A 116 -1.03 2.01 -1.54
CA THR A 116 -0.86 2.73 -2.81
C THR A 116 -1.65 4.03 -2.80
N ARG A 117 -0.97 5.12 -3.13
CA ARG A 117 -1.55 6.45 -3.30
C ARG A 117 -0.69 7.26 -4.27
N CYS A 118 -1.30 8.17 -5.00
CA CYS A 118 -0.62 9.00 -5.99
C CYS A 118 -0.69 10.50 -5.66
N ASP A 119 -1.48 10.87 -4.67
CA ASP A 119 -1.75 12.27 -4.30
C ASP A 119 -1.98 12.42 -2.80
N THR A 120 -2.05 13.67 -2.37
CA THR A 120 -2.50 14.06 -1.04
C THR A 120 -3.62 15.10 -1.20
N ASP A 121 -4.80 14.77 -0.70
CA ASP A 121 -5.94 15.67 -0.67
C ASP A 121 -5.94 16.47 0.63
N ILE A 122 -6.06 17.79 0.51
CA ILE A 122 -6.18 18.70 1.64
C ILE A 122 -7.47 19.52 1.54
N TYR A 123 -8.01 19.87 2.69
CA TYR A 123 -9.13 20.81 2.79
C TYR A 123 -8.67 22.07 3.54
N ILE A 124 -8.93 23.23 2.95
CA ILE A 124 -8.67 24.56 3.51
C ILE A 124 -10.00 25.32 3.49
N ARG A 125 -10.29 26.09 4.53
CA ARG A 125 -11.49 26.91 4.55
C ARG A 125 -11.41 28.02 3.51
N GLU A 126 -12.55 28.40 2.94
CA GLU A 126 -12.64 29.42 1.89
C GLU A 126 -12.06 30.79 2.27
N HIS A 127 -12.01 31.10 3.56
CA HIS A 127 -11.56 32.41 4.08
C HIS A 127 -10.18 32.37 4.76
N ASP A 128 -9.50 31.26 4.66
CA ASP A 128 -8.13 31.09 5.11
C ASP A 128 -7.17 31.15 3.91
#